data_8da3aca98b61a55ef00128e5c839e44a
#
_entry.id   8da3aca98b61a55ef00128e5c839e44a
#
_cell.length_a   1.000
_cell.length_b   1.000
_cell.length_c   1.000
_cell.angle_alpha   90.00
_cell.angle_beta   90.00
_cell.angle_gamma   90.00
#
_symmetry.space_group_name_H-M   'P 1'
#
loop_
_entity.id
_entity.type
_entity.pdbx_description
1 polymer ?
#
loop_
_entity_poly.entity_id
_entity_poly.type
_entity_poly.pdbx_seq_one_letter_code
_entity_poly.pdbx_strand_id
1 'polypeptide(L)'
;MHTEDRINIEIFKVVTRAIAESNNLEIMAKHLAQLLVGALEIKGSSIFATNVETKELEVLSSFGLSIRYMNKGPLYISHSIKSVEKHKAVVVKDVKDSDMLQYASDAIQEGIGAIVSVPIAFSGRVIGVLRLYHHDTWDISERDLDSLFVLAEIIGLAMMYARMNVAISDVKNIVGDVHEAWLA
;
A
#
# COMPACT_ATOMS: atom_id res chain seq x y z
N MET A 1 -26.36 -8.36 11.00
CA MET A 1 -26.17 -8.64 9.57
C MET A 1 -24.75 -9.14 9.44
N HIS A 2 -24.52 -10.42 9.13
CA HIS A 2 -23.16 -10.92 8.94
C HIS A 2 -22.59 -10.25 7.70
N THR A 3 -21.54 -9.48 7.87
CA THR A 3 -20.74 -8.96 6.75
C THR A 3 -20.12 -10.16 6.05
N GLU A 4 -20.39 -10.33 4.77
CA GLU A 4 -19.83 -11.42 3.98
C GLU A 4 -18.33 -11.19 3.79
N ASP A 5 -17.52 -12.21 4.13
CA ASP A 5 -16.07 -12.12 3.96
C ASP A 5 -15.73 -12.07 2.47
N ARG A 6 -15.00 -11.03 2.05
CA ARG A 6 -14.62 -10.79 0.65
C ARG A 6 -13.22 -11.29 0.32
N ILE A 7 -12.36 -11.43 1.33
CA ILE A 7 -10.97 -11.83 1.14
C ILE A 7 -10.82 -13.33 1.39
N ASN A 8 -10.58 -14.05 0.32
CA ASN A 8 -10.46 -15.51 0.33
C ASN A 8 -9.09 -15.96 -0.22
N ILE A 9 -8.85 -17.27 -0.25
CA ILE A 9 -7.60 -17.86 -0.71
C ILE A 9 -7.27 -17.51 -2.18
N GLU A 10 -8.26 -17.27 -3.03
CA GLU A 10 -8.02 -16.91 -4.42
C GLU A 10 -7.36 -15.53 -4.54
N ILE A 11 -7.72 -14.58 -3.66
CA ILE A 11 -7.05 -13.26 -3.60
C ILE A 11 -5.59 -13.43 -3.18
N PHE A 12 -5.31 -14.27 -2.18
CA PHE A 12 -3.93 -14.58 -1.79
C PHE A 12 -3.11 -15.19 -2.92
N LYS A 13 -3.69 -16.14 -3.67
CA LYS A 13 -3.02 -16.74 -4.83
C LYS A 13 -2.67 -15.71 -5.90
N VAL A 14 -3.60 -14.83 -6.22
CA VAL A 14 -3.40 -13.79 -7.23
C VAL A 14 -2.31 -12.82 -6.79
N VAL A 15 -2.34 -12.35 -5.54
CA VAL A 15 -1.35 -11.42 -4.97
C VAL A 15 0.03 -12.07 -4.91
N THR A 16 0.15 -13.27 -4.37
CA THR A 16 1.43 -13.97 -4.24
C THR A 16 2.05 -14.30 -5.60
N ARG A 17 1.23 -14.66 -6.59
CA ARG A 17 1.71 -14.87 -7.98
C ARG A 17 2.24 -13.59 -8.60
N ALA A 18 1.53 -12.47 -8.46
CA ALA A 18 1.98 -11.18 -8.98
C ALA A 18 3.33 -10.75 -8.36
N ILE A 19 3.53 -11.04 -7.08
CA ILE A 19 4.80 -10.80 -6.39
C ILE A 19 5.91 -11.72 -6.95
N ALA A 20 5.62 -13.01 -7.08
CA ALA A 20 6.60 -14.01 -7.54
C ALA A 20 7.06 -13.80 -9.00
N GLU A 21 6.21 -13.25 -9.84
CA GLU A 21 6.48 -12.99 -11.26
C GLU A 21 7.18 -11.65 -11.52
N SER A 22 7.32 -10.79 -10.50
CA SER A 22 7.90 -9.45 -10.65
C SER A 22 9.26 -9.33 -9.94
N ASN A 23 10.25 -8.81 -10.66
CA ASN A 23 11.56 -8.44 -10.12
C ASN A 23 11.74 -6.92 -9.94
N ASN A 24 10.71 -6.14 -10.27
CA ASN A 24 10.72 -4.68 -10.16
C ASN A 24 9.62 -4.21 -9.21
N LEU A 25 9.99 -3.40 -8.20
CA LEU A 25 9.08 -2.92 -7.17
C LEU A 25 7.90 -2.12 -7.71
N GLU A 26 8.13 -1.23 -8.67
CA GLU A 26 7.08 -0.36 -9.23
C GLU A 26 6.07 -1.17 -10.04
N ILE A 27 6.57 -2.08 -10.88
CA ILE A 27 5.71 -2.97 -11.67
C ILE A 27 4.89 -3.87 -10.75
N MET A 28 5.52 -4.45 -9.74
CA MET A 28 4.85 -5.27 -8.72
C MET A 28 3.75 -4.48 -8.01
N ALA A 29 4.08 -3.30 -7.49
CA ALA A 29 3.13 -2.45 -6.77
C ALA A 29 1.94 -2.04 -7.66
N LYS A 30 2.20 -1.75 -8.95
CA LYS A 30 1.15 -1.42 -9.93
C LYS A 30 0.20 -2.60 -10.17
N HIS A 31 0.74 -3.79 -10.39
CA HIS A 31 -0.07 -4.99 -10.59
C HIS A 31 -0.87 -5.32 -9.34
N LEU A 32 -0.28 -5.22 -8.15
CA LEU A 32 -0.97 -5.47 -6.89
C LEU A 32 -2.14 -4.50 -6.67
N ALA A 33 -1.92 -3.20 -6.89
CA ALA A 33 -2.98 -2.21 -6.76
C ALA A 33 -4.14 -2.51 -7.72
N GLN A 34 -3.85 -2.85 -8.98
CA GLN A 34 -4.86 -3.21 -9.98
C GLN A 34 -5.63 -4.48 -9.63
N LEU A 35 -4.91 -5.53 -9.20
CA LEU A 35 -5.50 -6.81 -8.84
C LEU A 35 -6.42 -6.71 -7.64
N LEU A 36 -6.02 -5.95 -6.60
CA LEU A 36 -6.85 -5.72 -5.41
C LEU A 36 -8.16 -5.01 -5.77
N VAL A 37 -8.12 -4.03 -6.68
CA VAL A 37 -9.34 -3.35 -7.13
C VAL A 37 -10.29 -4.31 -7.84
N GLY A 38 -9.78 -5.12 -8.76
CA GLY A 38 -10.61 -6.08 -9.50
C GLY A 38 -11.12 -7.23 -8.61
N ALA A 39 -10.28 -7.76 -7.72
CA ALA A 39 -10.63 -8.91 -6.90
C ALA A 39 -11.59 -8.58 -5.74
N LEU A 40 -11.52 -7.35 -5.20
CA LEU A 40 -12.37 -6.88 -4.10
C LEU A 40 -13.57 -6.05 -4.59
N GLU A 41 -13.65 -5.77 -5.89
CA GLU A 41 -14.69 -4.92 -6.50
C GLU A 41 -14.80 -3.55 -5.83
N ILE A 42 -13.64 -2.97 -5.48
CA ILE A 42 -13.54 -1.68 -4.80
C ILE A 42 -13.22 -0.56 -5.80
N LYS A 43 -13.39 0.69 -5.38
CA LYS A 43 -13.13 1.87 -6.20
C LYS A 43 -11.67 2.04 -6.57
N GLY A 44 -10.78 1.80 -5.61
CA GLY A 44 -9.36 2.04 -5.83
C GLY A 44 -8.48 1.42 -4.74
N SER A 45 -7.20 1.36 -5.04
CA SER A 45 -6.16 0.88 -4.14
C SER A 45 -4.90 1.70 -4.32
N SER A 46 -4.15 1.94 -3.24
CA SER A 46 -2.84 2.60 -3.27
C SER A 46 -1.87 1.90 -2.32
N ILE A 47 -0.63 1.78 -2.76
CA ILE A 47 0.49 1.31 -1.96
C ILE A 47 1.44 2.50 -1.77
N PHE A 48 1.71 2.82 -0.52
CA PHE A 48 2.59 3.91 -0.13
C PHE A 48 3.85 3.35 0.54
N ALA A 49 4.99 3.99 0.29
CA ALA A 49 6.19 3.85 1.11
C ALA A 49 6.26 4.99 2.13
N THR A 50 6.82 4.70 3.29
CA THR A 50 7.10 5.73 4.30
C THR A 50 8.45 6.39 4.01
N ASN A 51 8.44 7.71 3.85
CA ASN A 51 9.67 8.50 3.91
C ASN A 51 10.02 8.74 5.39
N VAL A 52 11.16 8.22 5.81
CA VAL A 52 11.58 8.28 7.23
C VAL A 52 11.98 9.69 7.66
N GLU A 53 12.47 10.50 6.73
CA GLU A 53 12.95 11.88 6.98
C GLU A 53 11.79 12.86 7.07
N THR A 54 10.91 12.87 6.06
CA THR A 54 9.79 13.83 5.98
C THR A 54 8.55 13.40 6.75
N LYS A 55 8.47 12.10 7.14
CA LYS A 55 7.26 11.47 7.72
C LYS A 55 6.05 11.50 6.78
N GLU A 56 6.29 11.60 5.50
CA GLU A 56 5.29 11.56 4.45
C GLU A 56 5.12 10.14 3.90
N LEU A 57 3.96 9.92 3.30
CA LEU A 57 3.65 8.71 2.54
C LEU A 57 3.86 9.01 1.06
N GLU A 58 4.88 8.40 0.46
CA GLU A 58 5.18 8.47 -0.95
C GLU A 58 4.42 7.38 -1.71
N VAL A 59 3.75 7.76 -2.79
CA VAL A 59 2.98 6.82 -3.60
C VAL A 59 3.93 5.92 -4.41
N LEU A 60 3.95 4.62 -4.12
CA LEU A 60 4.60 3.63 -4.98
C LEU A 60 3.70 3.24 -6.15
N SER A 61 2.41 3.08 -5.88
CA SER A 61 1.42 2.79 -6.91
C SER A 61 0.03 3.17 -6.46
N SER A 62 -0.83 3.47 -7.45
CA SER A 62 -2.25 3.71 -7.25
C SER A 62 -3.03 3.24 -8.47
N PHE A 63 -4.22 2.68 -8.25
CA PHE A 63 -5.15 2.29 -9.30
C PHE A 63 -6.60 2.63 -8.92
N GLY A 64 -7.41 3.02 -9.90
CA GLY A 64 -8.82 3.33 -9.72
C GLY A 64 -9.13 4.74 -9.19
N LEU A 65 -8.10 5.57 -8.97
CA LEU A 65 -8.24 6.94 -8.47
C LEU A 65 -7.83 7.97 -9.53
N SER A 66 -8.47 9.14 -9.51
CA SER A 66 -8.16 10.22 -10.44
C SER A 66 -6.81 10.86 -10.12
N ILE A 67 -6.15 11.42 -11.16
CA ILE A 67 -4.91 12.20 -11.01
C ILE A 67 -5.13 13.39 -10.06
N ARG A 68 -6.29 14.01 -10.11
CA ARG A 68 -6.66 15.11 -9.21
C ARG A 68 -6.61 14.66 -7.75
N TYR A 69 -7.23 13.53 -7.43
CA TYR A 69 -7.23 13.00 -6.06
C TYR A 69 -5.83 12.58 -5.61
N MET A 70 -5.02 12.04 -6.50
CA MET A 70 -3.63 11.67 -6.17
C MET A 70 -2.75 12.90 -5.91
N ASN A 71 -3.01 14.02 -6.57
CA ASN A 71 -2.26 15.27 -6.43
C ASN A 71 -2.86 16.26 -5.40
N LYS A 72 -3.76 15.83 -4.51
CA LYS A 72 -4.42 16.68 -3.49
C LYS A 72 -3.49 17.28 -2.45
N GLY A 73 -2.27 16.78 -2.36
CA GLY A 73 -1.26 17.22 -1.39
C GLY A 73 -0.59 16.05 -0.65
N PRO A 74 0.46 16.35 0.14
CA PRO A 74 1.21 15.33 0.88
C PRO A 74 0.34 14.66 1.96
N LEU A 75 0.48 13.35 2.09
CA LEU A 75 -0.15 12.57 3.15
C LEU A 75 0.85 12.39 4.30
N TYR A 76 0.51 12.95 5.46
CA TYR A 76 1.34 12.80 6.65
C TYR A 76 0.84 11.63 7.51
N ILE A 77 1.78 10.81 7.98
CA ILE A 77 1.49 9.68 8.87
C ILE A 77 0.77 10.16 10.14
N SER A 78 1.21 11.28 10.71
CA SER A 78 0.67 11.85 11.93
C SER A 78 -0.79 12.32 11.84
N HIS A 79 -1.27 12.72 10.67
CA HIS A 79 -2.61 13.26 10.48
C HIS A 79 -3.59 12.22 9.93
N SER A 80 -3.11 11.38 9.02
CA SER A 80 -3.96 10.41 8.31
C SER A 80 -4.00 9.03 8.95
N ILE A 81 -2.97 8.65 9.72
CA ILE A 81 -2.74 7.26 10.07
C ILE A 81 -2.02 7.11 11.42
N LYS A 82 -2.36 7.95 12.41
CA LYS A 82 -1.76 7.85 13.77
C LYS A 82 -1.79 6.44 14.37
N SER A 83 -2.79 5.63 14.01
CA SER A 83 -2.91 4.26 14.47
C SER A 83 -2.00 3.29 13.71
N VAL A 84 -1.58 3.61 12.48
CA VAL A 84 -0.68 2.78 11.67
C VAL A 84 0.72 2.71 12.30
N GLU A 85 1.20 3.80 12.90
CA GLU A 85 2.46 3.76 13.65
C GLU A 85 2.44 2.74 14.79
N LYS A 86 1.24 2.41 15.31
CA LYS A 86 1.02 1.39 16.34
C LYS A 86 0.68 0.01 15.76
N HIS A 87 0.97 -0.24 14.48
CA HIS A 87 0.63 -1.49 13.79
C HIS A 87 -0.88 -1.81 13.80
N LYS A 88 -1.74 -0.77 13.81
CA LYS A 88 -3.19 -0.93 13.77
C LYS A 88 -3.73 -0.38 12.44
N ALA A 89 -4.70 -1.07 11.87
CA ALA A 89 -5.43 -0.55 10.72
C ALA A 89 -6.28 0.66 11.13
N VAL A 90 -6.49 1.55 10.16
CA VAL A 90 -7.47 2.65 10.27
C VAL A 90 -8.61 2.34 9.31
N VAL A 91 -9.80 2.20 9.88
CA VAL A 91 -11.03 1.97 9.13
C VAL A 91 -11.91 3.20 9.23
N VAL A 92 -12.13 3.86 8.11
CA VAL A 92 -13.10 4.94 7.93
C VAL A 92 -14.30 4.34 7.20
N LYS A 93 -15.33 3.96 7.97
CA LYS A 93 -16.52 3.27 7.44
C LYS A 93 -17.37 4.16 6.53
N ASP A 94 -17.42 5.45 6.83
CA ASP A 94 -18.04 6.50 6.02
C ASP A 94 -17.16 7.75 6.04
N VAL A 95 -16.74 8.19 4.85
CA VAL A 95 -15.88 9.39 4.71
C VAL A 95 -16.62 10.69 5.05
N LYS A 96 -17.97 10.69 5.01
CA LYS A 96 -18.80 11.85 5.32
C LYS A 96 -18.85 12.16 6.80
N ASP A 97 -18.76 11.13 7.63
CA ASP A 97 -18.89 11.21 9.09
C ASP A 97 -17.54 11.13 9.81
N SER A 98 -16.42 11.27 9.10
CA SER A 98 -15.10 11.03 9.67
C SER A 98 -14.27 12.30 9.81
N ASP A 99 -13.86 12.60 11.05
CA ASP A 99 -12.86 13.62 11.39
C ASP A 99 -11.41 13.12 11.26
N MET A 100 -11.22 11.86 10.87
CA MET A 100 -9.90 11.22 10.81
C MET A 100 -9.17 11.45 9.48
N LEU A 101 -9.82 12.04 8.49
CA LEU A 101 -9.25 12.21 7.15
C LEU A 101 -8.65 13.59 6.95
N GLN A 102 -7.39 13.64 6.52
CA GLN A 102 -6.72 14.89 6.15
C GLN A 102 -7.40 15.60 4.96
N TYR A 103 -7.99 14.83 4.03
CA TYR A 103 -8.61 15.31 2.79
C TYR A 103 -10.02 14.72 2.60
N ALA A 104 -10.91 14.93 3.57
CA ALA A 104 -12.27 14.36 3.53
C ALA A 104 -13.09 14.88 2.35
N SER A 105 -13.03 16.20 2.06
CA SER A 105 -13.75 16.80 0.94
C SER A 105 -13.29 16.26 -0.42
N ASP A 106 -11.98 16.04 -0.59
CA ASP A 106 -11.43 15.48 -1.82
C ASP A 106 -11.85 14.01 -1.99
N ALA A 107 -11.92 13.24 -0.90
CA ALA A 107 -12.42 11.87 -0.94
C ALA A 107 -13.89 11.79 -1.37
N ILE A 108 -14.74 12.67 -0.83
CA ILE A 108 -16.15 12.75 -1.22
C ILE A 108 -16.29 13.14 -2.71
N GLN A 109 -15.53 14.13 -3.18
CA GLN A 109 -15.54 14.55 -4.59
C GLN A 109 -15.01 13.48 -5.53
N GLU A 110 -14.10 12.64 -5.06
CA GLU A 110 -13.58 11.48 -5.80
C GLU A 110 -14.62 10.34 -5.88
N GLY A 111 -15.71 10.41 -5.11
CA GLY A 111 -16.72 9.36 -5.01
C GLY A 111 -16.27 8.18 -4.16
N ILE A 112 -15.49 8.45 -3.12
CA ILE A 112 -15.06 7.47 -2.13
C ILE A 112 -16.08 7.50 -0.98
N GLY A 113 -16.63 6.34 -0.62
CA GLY A 113 -17.54 6.16 0.51
C GLY A 113 -16.82 5.72 1.78
N ALA A 114 -15.81 4.83 1.65
CA ALA A 114 -15.06 4.31 2.79
C ALA A 114 -13.57 4.13 2.45
N ILE A 115 -12.73 4.14 3.49
CA ILE A 115 -11.27 3.96 3.36
C ILE A 115 -10.78 2.99 4.44
N VAL A 116 -10.03 1.97 4.02
CA VAL A 116 -9.29 1.07 4.92
C VAL A 116 -7.80 1.27 4.67
N SER A 117 -7.04 1.56 5.73
CA SER A 117 -5.59 1.72 5.68
C SER A 117 -4.92 0.70 6.59
N VAL A 118 -4.09 -0.16 6.02
CA VAL A 118 -3.38 -1.23 6.75
C VAL A 118 -1.88 -0.96 6.68
N PRO A 119 -1.15 -1.02 7.82
CA PRO A 119 0.29 -0.84 7.83
C PRO A 119 0.98 -1.98 7.06
N ILE A 120 1.95 -1.62 6.23
CA ILE A 120 2.91 -2.55 5.67
C ILE A 120 4.12 -2.54 6.60
N ALA A 121 4.35 -3.65 7.30
CA ALA A 121 5.41 -3.75 8.28
C ALA A 121 6.49 -4.76 7.85
N PHE A 122 7.73 -4.48 8.27
CA PHE A 122 8.85 -5.40 8.13
C PHE A 122 9.79 -5.26 9.34
N SER A 123 10.16 -6.39 9.96
CA SER A 123 11.02 -6.43 11.15
C SER A 123 10.55 -5.48 12.27
N GLY A 124 9.23 -5.46 12.54
CA GLY A 124 8.63 -4.63 13.59
C GLY A 124 8.56 -3.14 13.29
N ARG A 125 8.85 -2.71 12.05
CA ARG A 125 8.78 -1.30 11.62
C ARG A 125 7.77 -1.14 10.49
N VAL A 126 6.98 -0.09 10.54
CA VAL A 126 6.11 0.28 9.44
C VAL A 126 6.96 0.92 8.34
N ILE A 127 6.95 0.30 7.16
CA ILE A 127 7.70 0.72 5.97
C ILE A 127 6.79 1.29 4.87
N GLY A 128 5.48 1.17 5.05
CA GLY A 128 4.50 1.65 4.09
C GLY A 128 3.07 1.46 4.57
N VAL A 129 2.13 1.73 3.69
CA VAL A 129 0.69 1.60 3.93
C VAL A 129 0.01 1.05 2.69
N LEU A 130 -0.80 0.02 2.87
CA LEU A 130 -1.80 -0.40 1.89
C LEU A 130 -3.10 0.33 2.20
N ARG A 131 -3.64 1.07 1.23
CA ARG A 131 -4.92 1.78 1.38
C ARG A 131 -5.91 1.33 0.31
N LEU A 132 -7.09 0.94 0.77
CA LEU A 132 -8.22 0.51 -0.06
C LEU A 132 -9.33 1.54 0.03
N TYR A 133 -9.97 1.83 -1.10
CA TYR A 133 -11.03 2.82 -1.23
C TYR A 133 -12.28 2.15 -1.79
N HIS A 134 -13.38 2.24 -1.06
CA HIS A 134 -14.66 1.69 -1.49
C HIS A 134 -15.59 2.77 -2.03
N HIS A 135 -16.51 2.41 -2.95
CA HIS A 135 -17.50 3.34 -3.49
C HIS A 135 -18.51 3.78 -2.44
N ASP A 136 -18.94 2.84 -1.61
CA ASP A 136 -19.96 3.01 -0.59
C ASP A 136 -19.36 2.92 0.80
N THR A 137 -20.20 3.08 1.82
CA THR A 137 -19.85 2.75 3.19
C THR A 137 -19.40 1.29 3.28
N TRP A 138 -18.36 1.03 4.06
CA TRP A 138 -17.80 -0.31 4.19
C TRP A 138 -17.60 -0.68 5.66
N ASP A 139 -18.42 -1.62 6.12
CA ASP A 139 -18.25 -2.27 7.41
C ASP A 139 -17.45 -3.56 7.20
N ILE A 140 -16.13 -3.40 7.11
CA ILE A 140 -15.21 -4.52 6.88
C ILE A 140 -15.27 -5.52 8.05
N SER A 141 -15.32 -6.82 7.75
CA SER A 141 -15.28 -7.87 8.78
C SER A 141 -13.89 -7.93 9.46
N GLU A 142 -13.84 -8.39 10.70
CA GLU A 142 -12.55 -8.63 11.39
C GLU A 142 -11.69 -9.63 10.62
N ARG A 143 -12.29 -10.66 10.05
CA ARG A 143 -11.60 -11.66 9.26
C ARG A 143 -10.99 -11.10 7.97
N ASP A 144 -11.70 -10.22 7.27
CA ASP A 144 -11.15 -9.53 6.11
C ASP A 144 -10.03 -8.58 6.51
N LEU A 145 -10.16 -7.91 7.66
CA LEU A 145 -9.12 -7.05 8.19
C LEU A 145 -7.84 -7.84 8.53
N ASP A 146 -7.97 -8.99 9.19
CA ASP A 146 -6.86 -9.90 9.47
C ASP A 146 -6.21 -10.39 8.17
N SER A 147 -7.01 -10.72 7.17
CA SER A 147 -6.54 -11.12 5.83
C SER A 147 -5.77 -9.99 5.15
N LEU A 148 -6.21 -8.73 5.28
CA LEU A 148 -5.49 -7.56 4.78
C LEU A 148 -4.15 -7.35 5.50
N PHE A 149 -4.06 -7.63 6.81
CA PHE A 149 -2.77 -7.61 7.52
C PHE A 149 -1.79 -8.62 6.94
N VAL A 150 -2.22 -9.86 6.72
CA VAL A 150 -1.37 -10.88 6.09
C VAL A 150 -0.92 -10.46 4.69
N LEU A 151 -1.82 -9.91 3.87
CA LEU A 151 -1.46 -9.37 2.55
C LEU A 151 -0.45 -8.22 2.65
N ALA A 152 -0.64 -7.31 3.60
CA ALA A 152 0.28 -6.19 3.82
C ALA A 152 1.68 -6.67 4.26
N GLU A 153 1.77 -7.71 5.09
CA GLU A 153 3.04 -8.35 5.48
C GLU A 153 3.75 -8.98 4.28
N ILE A 154 3.02 -9.69 3.42
CA ILE A 154 3.55 -10.27 2.18
C ILE A 154 4.08 -9.17 1.26
N ILE A 155 3.34 -8.07 1.09
CA ILE A 155 3.78 -6.89 0.33
C ILE A 155 5.05 -6.30 0.96
N GLY A 156 5.13 -6.21 2.28
CA GLY A 156 6.30 -5.72 3.01
C GLY A 156 7.55 -6.55 2.75
N LEU A 157 7.44 -7.87 2.77
CA LEU A 157 8.52 -8.79 2.40
C LEU A 157 8.99 -8.55 0.96
N ALA A 158 8.06 -8.43 0.02
CA ALA A 158 8.35 -8.19 -1.37
C ALA A 158 9.03 -6.82 -1.62
N MET A 159 8.57 -5.77 -0.94
CA MET A 159 9.20 -4.45 -0.97
C MET A 159 10.66 -4.48 -0.49
N MET A 160 10.91 -5.18 0.62
CA MET A 160 12.26 -5.30 1.16
C MET A 160 13.17 -6.16 0.28
N TYR A 161 12.65 -7.26 -0.27
CA TYR A 161 13.40 -8.07 -1.24
C TYR A 161 13.82 -7.26 -2.46
N ALA A 162 12.90 -6.49 -3.06
CA ALA A 162 13.19 -5.64 -4.20
C ALA A 162 14.25 -4.57 -3.88
N ARG A 163 14.16 -3.92 -2.71
CA ARG A 163 15.17 -2.94 -2.25
C ARG A 163 16.54 -3.57 -2.04
N MET A 164 16.59 -4.76 -1.46
CA MET A 164 17.85 -5.49 -1.27
C MET A 164 18.50 -5.85 -2.60
N ASN A 165 17.73 -6.29 -3.59
CA ASN A 165 18.24 -6.60 -4.93
C ASN A 165 18.86 -5.37 -5.60
N VAL A 166 18.22 -4.20 -5.50
CA VAL A 166 18.78 -2.93 -6.02
C VAL A 166 20.10 -2.62 -5.30
N ALA A 167 20.12 -2.64 -3.98
CA ALA A 167 21.33 -2.35 -3.21
C ALA A 167 22.50 -3.30 -3.56
N ILE A 168 22.22 -4.59 -3.73
CA ILE A 168 23.24 -5.58 -4.15
C ILE A 168 23.74 -5.28 -5.57
N SER A 169 22.85 -4.91 -6.46
CA SER A 169 23.22 -4.53 -7.83
C SER A 169 24.13 -3.29 -7.86
N ASP A 170 23.80 -2.28 -7.08
CA ASP A 170 24.58 -1.06 -6.96
C ASP A 170 25.98 -1.34 -6.41
N VAL A 171 26.10 -2.19 -5.37
CA VAL A 171 27.39 -2.62 -4.83
C VAL A 171 28.22 -3.37 -5.89
N LYS A 172 27.59 -4.28 -6.65
CA LYS A 172 28.30 -5.00 -7.74
C LYS A 172 28.82 -4.06 -8.80
N ASN A 173 28.04 -3.06 -9.21
CA ASN A 173 28.45 -2.08 -10.20
C ASN A 173 29.64 -1.27 -9.71
N ILE A 174 29.59 -0.75 -8.47
CA ILE A 174 30.72 0.01 -7.87
C ILE A 174 31.99 -0.84 -7.80
N VAL A 175 31.90 -2.10 -7.39
CA VAL A 175 33.06 -3.00 -7.32
C VAL A 175 33.61 -3.31 -8.70
N GLY A 176 32.76 -3.49 -9.71
CA GLY A 176 33.15 -3.68 -11.12
C GLY A 176 33.91 -2.49 -11.66
N ASP A 177 33.40 -1.28 -11.49
CA ASP A 177 34.02 -0.03 -11.94
C ASP A 177 35.38 0.19 -11.29
N VAL A 178 35.53 -0.12 -9.98
CA VAL A 178 36.84 -0.06 -9.29
C VAL A 178 37.82 -1.05 -9.88
N HIS A 179 37.38 -2.26 -10.21
CA HIS A 179 38.25 -3.29 -10.79
C HIS A 179 38.77 -2.89 -12.20
N GLU A 180 37.89 -2.33 -13.04
CA GLU A 180 38.30 -1.83 -14.35
C GLU A 180 39.27 -0.63 -14.27
N ALA A 181 39.04 0.27 -13.31
CA ALA A 181 39.92 1.42 -13.09
C ALA A 181 41.32 1.03 -12.61
N TRP A 182 41.51 -0.14 -11.98
CA TRP A 182 42.80 -0.64 -11.55
C TRP A 182 43.58 -1.40 -12.67
N LEU A 183 42.88 -1.79 -13.72
CA LEU A 183 43.48 -2.51 -14.86
C LEU A 183 43.84 -1.61 -16.05
N ALA A 184 43.47 -0.33 -16.00
CA ALA A 184 43.77 0.69 -17.00
C ALA A 184 45.03 1.50 -16.61
#